data_077f636e2be045d3a06425c0f67a5f9f
#
_entry.id   077f636e2be045d3a06425c0f67a5f9f
#
_cell.length_a   1.000
_cell.length_b   1.000
_cell.length_c   1.000
_cell.angle_alpha   90.00
_cell.angle_beta   90.00
_cell.angle_gamma   90.00
#
_symmetry.space_group_name_H-M   'P 1'
#
loop_
_entity.id
_entity.type
_entity.pdbx_description
1 polymer ?
#
loop_
_entity_poly.entity_id
_entity_poly.type
_entity_poly.pdbx_seq_one_letter_code
_entity_poly.pdbx_strand_id
1 'polypeptide(L)'
;NLLDGTEWQTFSAAYNGRNSPLIPVDGRHYHTTTQLRFQFTSDSIGEDIGFWMDDLVIIYDQAAKKKEYQVQLTGINALGGLPGDWSTTRMEITNTGNISARYTPIATGIPAGWTHFFSNPNGVSISSSGMELLPGEKKQFDLRVEIPENESQQNIQVNVNVTSNRYSDVESGISTVIKILPDRLPNIVLPEFTPRCTPGNTCSFPVTVENIGDATDVFT
;
A
#
# COMPACT_ATOMS: atom_id res chain seq x y z
N ASN A 1 -11.32 46.26 -4.35
CA ASN A 1 -12.33 45.47 -3.63
C ASN A 1 -12.21 44.01 -4.01
N LEU A 2 -12.24 43.14 -3.02
CA LEU A 2 -12.25 41.68 -3.21
C LEU A 2 -13.63 41.13 -2.86
N LEU A 3 -14.11 40.23 -3.65
CA LEU A 3 -15.35 39.49 -3.36
C LEU A 3 -15.03 38.29 -2.49
N ASP A 4 -15.55 38.28 -1.29
CA ASP A 4 -15.47 37.16 -0.35
C ASP A 4 -16.87 36.55 -0.19
N GLY A 5 -17.15 35.52 -0.99
CA GLY A 5 -18.42 34.82 -0.97
C GLY A 5 -19.62 35.70 -1.33
N THR A 6 -20.00 36.67 -0.51
CA THR A 6 -21.17 37.53 -0.65
C THR A 6 -20.88 39.02 -0.51
N GLU A 7 -19.69 39.41 -0.04
CA GLU A 7 -19.39 40.80 0.26
C GLU A 7 -18.08 41.28 -0.40
N TRP A 8 -18.06 42.57 -0.81
CA TRP A 8 -16.85 43.20 -1.29
C TRP A 8 -16.01 43.70 -0.12
N GLN A 9 -14.77 43.22 -0.05
CA GLN A 9 -13.78 43.75 0.89
C GLN A 9 -13.08 44.96 0.26
N THR A 10 -13.02 46.05 0.98
CA THR A 10 -12.39 47.29 0.49
C THR A 10 -11.00 47.45 1.12
N PHE A 11 -10.00 47.46 0.28
CA PHE A 11 -8.65 47.84 0.67
C PHE A 11 -8.40 49.26 0.12
N SER A 12 -8.11 50.19 1.00
CA SER A 12 -7.73 51.57 0.59
C SER A 12 -6.23 51.76 0.76
N ALA A 13 -5.57 52.15 -0.30
CA ALA A 13 -4.22 52.67 -0.25
C ALA A 13 -4.23 54.08 -0.82
N ALA A 14 -3.90 55.07 -0.02
CA ALA A 14 -3.67 56.43 -0.51
C ALA A 14 -2.28 56.47 -1.15
N TYR A 15 -2.24 56.80 -2.43
CA TYR A 15 -1.01 56.77 -3.19
C TYR A 15 -0.77 58.11 -3.89
N ASN A 16 0.35 58.72 -3.61
CA ASN A 16 0.75 59.96 -4.23
C ASN A 16 2.17 59.79 -4.82
N GLY A 17 2.25 59.37 -6.08
CA GLY A 17 3.53 59.20 -6.78
C GLY A 17 3.71 57.90 -7.59
N ARG A 18 4.84 57.78 -8.28
CA ARG A 18 5.22 56.63 -9.10
C ARG A 18 5.84 55.51 -8.26
N ASN A 19 5.09 54.72 -7.58
CA ASN A 19 5.61 53.58 -6.85
C ASN A 19 4.65 52.39 -7.04
N SER A 20 5.14 51.17 -6.82
CA SER A 20 4.36 49.92 -6.88
C SER A 20 4.01 49.50 -5.46
N PRO A 21 2.84 49.84 -4.91
CA PRO A 21 2.47 49.36 -3.60
C PRO A 21 2.19 47.88 -3.62
N LEU A 22 2.79 47.14 -2.70
CA LEU A 22 2.33 45.79 -2.38
C LEU A 22 1.13 45.90 -1.44
N ILE A 23 -0.03 45.53 -1.93
CA ILE A 23 -1.24 45.44 -1.12
C ILE A 23 -1.36 43.99 -0.62
N PRO A 24 -1.10 43.77 0.68
CA PRO A 24 -1.26 42.43 1.23
C PRO A 24 -2.75 42.06 1.21
N VAL A 25 -3.05 40.90 0.63
CA VAL A 25 -4.40 40.32 0.63
C VAL A 25 -4.42 39.16 1.62
N ASP A 26 -5.35 39.22 2.57
CA ASP A 26 -5.51 38.13 3.54
C ASP A 26 -5.95 36.84 2.84
N GLY A 27 -5.37 35.70 3.25
CA GLY A 27 -5.66 34.38 2.69
C GLY A 27 -7.13 33.96 2.73
N ARG A 28 -7.94 34.63 3.56
CA ARG A 28 -9.41 34.43 3.58
C ARG A 28 -10.11 34.83 2.29
N HIS A 29 -9.44 35.58 1.43
CA HIS A 29 -9.98 36.08 0.15
C HIS A 29 -9.54 35.24 -1.05
N TYR A 30 -8.81 34.14 -0.84
CA TYR A 30 -8.37 33.23 -1.90
C TYR A 30 -9.44 32.17 -2.19
N HIS A 31 -10.25 32.43 -3.20
CA HIS A 31 -11.26 31.49 -3.70
C HIS A 31 -11.03 31.22 -5.19
N THR A 32 -11.58 30.11 -5.68
CA THR A 32 -11.48 29.75 -7.10
C THR A 32 -12.12 30.78 -8.04
N THR A 33 -12.92 31.71 -7.49
CA THR A 33 -13.66 32.75 -8.23
C THR A 33 -13.35 34.15 -7.71
N THR A 34 -12.17 34.38 -7.15
CA THR A 34 -11.75 35.70 -6.67
C THR A 34 -11.75 36.71 -7.83
N GLN A 35 -12.40 37.84 -7.64
CA GLN A 35 -12.43 38.95 -8.60
C GLN A 35 -11.83 40.18 -7.97
N LEU A 36 -11.02 40.93 -8.73
CA LEU A 36 -10.47 42.22 -8.33
C LEU A 36 -11.27 43.33 -9.04
N ARG A 37 -11.69 44.33 -8.28
CA ARG A 37 -12.35 45.51 -8.78
C ARG A 37 -11.60 46.75 -8.33
N PHE A 38 -11.25 47.59 -9.28
CA PHE A 38 -10.68 48.91 -9.01
C PHE A 38 -11.80 49.95 -9.08
N GLN A 39 -11.92 50.77 -8.05
CA GLN A 39 -12.91 51.83 -7.98
C GLN A 39 -12.19 53.16 -7.73
N PHE A 40 -12.46 54.11 -8.62
CA PHE A 40 -11.95 55.48 -8.51
C PHE A 40 -13.08 56.40 -8.10
N THR A 41 -12.77 57.30 -7.21
CA THR A 41 -13.68 58.38 -6.82
C THR A 41 -12.94 59.70 -7.08
N SER A 42 -13.44 60.51 -7.98
CA SER A 42 -12.94 61.84 -8.17
C SER A 42 -13.65 62.79 -7.21
N ASP A 43 -12.95 63.80 -6.73
CA ASP A 43 -13.58 64.92 -6.05
C ASP A 43 -14.10 65.97 -7.06
N SER A 44 -14.79 66.99 -6.59
CA SER A 44 -15.36 68.04 -7.42
C SER A 44 -14.41 69.22 -7.71
N ILE A 45 -13.14 69.07 -7.34
CA ILE A 45 -12.17 70.20 -7.38
C ILE A 45 -10.92 69.79 -8.15
N GLY A 46 -10.82 70.25 -9.38
CA GLY A 46 -9.64 70.10 -10.23
C GLY A 46 -9.78 68.96 -11.29
N GLU A 47 -9.15 69.18 -12.47
CA GLU A 47 -9.00 68.20 -13.51
C GLU A 47 -7.60 67.58 -13.39
N ASP A 48 -7.51 66.30 -12.98
CA ASP A 48 -6.25 65.55 -12.98
C ASP A 48 -6.20 64.58 -14.18
N ILE A 49 -5.00 64.18 -14.57
CA ILE A 49 -4.71 63.38 -15.76
C ILE A 49 -5.32 61.99 -15.71
N GLY A 50 -5.99 61.66 -14.61
CA GLY A 50 -6.60 60.35 -14.40
C GLY A 50 -5.64 59.32 -13.81
N PHE A 51 -6.04 58.07 -13.87
CA PHE A 51 -5.30 56.95 -13.32
C PHE A 51 -4.73 56.09 -14.45
N TRP A 52 -3.46 55.78 -14.33
CA TRP A 52 -2.78 54.83 -15.20
C TRP A 52 -2.37 53.60 -14.38
N MET A 53 -2.74 52.44 -14.83
CA MET A 53 -2.29 51.17 -14.26
C MET A 53 -1.46 50.46 -15.32
N ASP A 54 -0.20 50.23 -15.00
CA ASP A 54 0.73 49.45 -15.80
C ASP A 54 1.20 48.27 -14.95
N ASP A 55 1.33 47.12 -15.55
CA ASP A 55 1.84 45.89 -14.94
C ASP A 55 1.16 45.47 -13.61
N LEU A 56 -0.12 45.10 -13.64
CA LEU A 56 -0.74 44.46 -12.50
C LEU A 56 -0.15 43.07 -12.30
N VAL A 57 0.65 42.88 -11.26
CA VAL A 57 1.22 41.58 -10.88
C VAL A 57 0.51 41.08 -9.63
N ILE A 58 -0.10 39.89 -9.71
CA ILE A 58 -0.65 39.21 -8.56
C ILE A 58 0.36 38.18 -8.12
N ILE A 59 1.03 38.44 -6.99
CA ILE A 59 1.93 37.47 -6.35
C ILE A 59 1.11 36.70 -5.32
N TYR A 60 0.96 35.41 -5.53
CA TYR A 60 0.33 34.52 -4.56
C TYR A 60 1.30 33.43 -4.15
N ASP A 61 1.38 33.20 -2.87
CA ASP A 61 2.00 31.99 -2.34
C ASP A 61 0.93 30.92 -2.34
N GLN A 62 1.06 29.94 -3.25
CA GLN A 62 0.19 28.79 -3.22
C GLN A 62 0.49 28.06 -1.92
N ALA A 63 -0.42 28.16 -0.95
CA ALA A 63 -0.27 27.46 0.33
C ALA A 63 0.15 26.03 0.04
N ALA A 64 1.34 25.67 0.45
CA ALA A 64 1.88 24.34 0.21
C ALA A 64 0.82 23.35 0.67
N LYS A 65 0.34 22.50 -0.24
CA LYS A 65 -0.66 21.46 0.12
C LYS A 65 -0.18 20.83 1.42
N LYS A 66 -1.04 20.80 2.44
CA LYS A 66 -0.73 20.15 3.71
C LYS A 66 -0.14 18.79 3.39
N LYS A 67 1.05 18.51 3.92
CA LYS A 67 1.71 17.22 3.73
C LYS A 67 0.84 16.14 4.35
N GLU A 68 0.34 15.25 3.52
CA GLU A 68 -0.49 14.13 3.95
C GLU A 68 0.24 12.83 3.64
N TYR A 69 0.44 12.05 4.68
CA TYR A 69 0.96 10.69 4.59
C TYR A 69 -0.21 9.74 4.69
N GLN A 70 -0.42 8.93 3.68
CA GLN A 70 -1.49 7.93 3.65
C GLN A 70 -1.02 6.72 2.85
N VAL A 71 -1.49 5.54 3.24
CA VAL A 71 -1.15 4.29 2.60
C VAL A 71 -2.36 3.38 2.52
N GLN A 72 -2.45 2.61 1.46
CA GLN A 72 -3.45 1.57 1.29
C GLN A 72 -2.74 0.25 0.94
N LEU A 73 -3.11 -0.81 1.65
CA LEU A 73 -2.68 -2.17 1.36
C LEU A 73 -3.86 -2.98 0.83
N THR A 74 -3.63 -3.72 -0.25
CA THR A 74 -4.59 -4.65 -0.84
C THR A 74 -3.91 -5.99 -1.12
N GLY A 75 -4.65 -7.11 -1.12
CA GLY A 75 -4.06 -8.43 -1.35
C GLY A 75 -5.08 -9.55 -1.41
N ILE A 76 -4.59 -10.76 -1.53
CA ILE A 76 -5.38 -11.99 -1.57
C ILE A 76 -5.70 -12.43 -0.15
N ASN A 77 -6.95 -12.84 0.09
CA ASN A 77 -7.43 -13.19 1.43
C ASN A 77 -7.04 -14.60 1.92
N ALA A 78 -6.55 -15.49 1.06
CA ALA A 78 -6.20 -16.85 1.46
C ALA A 78 -5.00 -17.40 0.68
N LEU A 79 -4.20 -18.17 1.39
CA LEU A 79 -3.06 -18.95 0.91
C LEU A 79 -3.33 -20.43 1.15
N GLY A 80 -2.70 -21.30 0.39
CA GLY A 80 -2.67 -22.73 0.64
C GLY A 80 -1.27 -23.29 0.44
N GLY A 81 -0.93 -24.37 1.15
CA GLY A 81 0.34 -25.06 1.02
C GLY A 81 0.28 -26.42 1.70
N LEU A 82 1.16 -27.31 1.27
CA LEU A 82 1.43 -28.58 1.95
C LEU A 82 2.50 -28.37 3.02
N PRO A 83 2.58 -29.21 4.05
CA PRO A 83 3.73 -29.29 4.92
C PRO A 83 5.03 -29.44 4.11
N GLY A 84 6.08 -28.74 4.48
CA GLY A 84 7.36 -28.69 3.76
C GLY A 84 7.41 -27.66 2.61
N ASP A 85 6.28 -27.06 2.20
CA ASP A 85 6.22 -26.13 1.09
C ASP A 85 6.32 -24.67 1.51
N TRP A 86 6.67 -23.83 0.54
CA TRP A 86 6.58 -22.37 0.65
C TRP A 86 5.20 -21.89 0.19
N SER A 87 4.49 -21.24 1.08
CA SER A 87 3.25 -20.53 0.77
C SER A 87 3.55 -19.07 0.44
N THR A 88 2.99 -18.55 -0.64
CA THR A 88 3.26 -17.19 -1.11
C THR A 88 1.97 -16.44 -1.39
N THR A 89 1.84 -15.23 -0.86
CA THR A 89 0.74 -14.31 -1.22
C THR A 89 1.28 -13.00 -1.75
N ARG A 90 0.66 -12.51 -2.82
CA ARG A 90 0.97 -11.23 -3.42
C ARG A 90 0.05 -10.14 -2.91
N MET A 91 0.64 -9.01 -2.59
CA MET A 91 -0.04 -7.81 -2.11
C MET A 91 0.39 -6.61 -2.92
N GLU A 92 -0.44 -5.57 -2.93
CA GLU A 92 -0.14 -4.28 -3.54
C GLU A 92 -0.26 -3.18 -2.49
N ILE A 93 0.80 -2.39 -2.38
CA ILE A 93 0.83 -1.18 -1.56
C ILE A 93 0.69 0.04 -2.46
N THR A 94 -0.13 1.00 -2.06
CA THR A 94 -0.34 2.28 -2.75
C THR A 94 -0.08 3.42 -1.78
N ASN A 95 0.79 4.36 -2.17
CA ASN A 95 0.90 5.63 -1.45
C ASN A 95 -0.26 6.54 -1.87
N THR A 96 -1.28 6.66 -1.04
CA THR A 96 -2.45 7.51 -1.28
C THR A 96 -2.28 8.94 -0.76
N GLY A 97 -1.15 9.21 -0.12
CA GLY A 97 -0.76 10.55 0.31
C GLY A 97 -0.22 11.42 -0.82
N ASN A 98 0.14 12.66 -0.49
CA ASN A 98 0.66 13.64 -1.45
C ASN A 98 2.18 13.87 -1.35
N ILE A 99 2.87 13.03 -0.59
CA ILE A 99 4.32 13.10 -0.37
C ILE A 99 4.96 11.72 -0.49
N SER A 100 6.22 11.67 -0.97
CA SER A 100 7.00 10.44 -0.99
C SER A 100 7.23 9.92 0.42
N ALA A 101 7.03 8.63 0.61
CA ALA A 101 7.22 7.97 1.90
C ALA A 101 7.80 6.57 1.75
N ARG A 102 8.44 6.09 2.82
CA ARG A 102 8.90 4.71 2.93
C ARG A 102 7.98 3.94 3.85
N TYR A 103 7.64 2.74 3.44
CA TYR A 103 6.75 1.84 4.16
C TYR A 103 7.40 0.50 4.37
N THR A 104 7.31 -0.02 5.58
CA THR A 104 7.84 -1.35 5.95
C THR A 104 6.68 -2.30 6.21
N PRO A 105 6.65 -3.47 5.53
CA PRO A 105 5.68 -4.51 5.83
C PRO A 105 6.08 -5.29 7.08
N ILE A 106 5.08 -5.67 7.88
CA ILE A 106 5.20 -6.48 9.08
C ILE A 106 4.10 -7.55 9.06
N ALA A 107 4.45 -8.80 9.33
CA ALA A 107 3.49 -9.89 9.50
C ALA A 107 3.39 -10.27 10.98
N THR A 108 2.16 -10.54 11.43
CA THR A 108 1.87 -11.04 12.77
C THR A 108 0.90 -12.22 12.68
N GLY A 109 0.88 -13.09 13.69
CA GLY A 109 0.05 -14.30 13.69
C GLY A 109 0.73 -15.52 13.03
N ILE A 110 1.93 -15.36 12.50
CA ILE A 110 2.73 -16.49 12.03
C ILE A 110 3.27 -17.22 13.27
N PRO A 111 3.13 -18.57 13.37
CA PRO A 111 3.61 -19.33 14.52
C PRO A 111 5.10 -19.15 14.77
N ALA A 112 5.47 -19.21 16.04
CA ALA A 112 6.88 -19.13 16.42
C ALA A 112 7.68 -20.29 15.82
N GLY A 113 8.84 -19.97 15.26
CA GLY A 113 9.72 -20.97 14.62
C GLY A 113 9.49 -21.14 13.12
N TRP A 114 8.42 -20.59 12.56
CA TRP A 114 8.23 -20.59 11.11
C TRP A 114 9.09 -19.54 10.42
N THR A 115 9.71 -19.92 9.30
CA THR A 115 10.49 -19.00 8.48
C THR A 115 9.54 -18.16 7.62
N HIS A 116 9.70 -16.85 7.62
CA HIS A 116 8.95 -15.98 6.74
C HIS A 116 9.75 -14.71 6.37
N PHE A 117 9.46 -14.15 5.20
CA PHE A 117 10.04 -12.90 4.77
C PHE A 117 9.19 -12.23 3.69
N PHE A 118 9.42 -10.93 3.50
CA PHE A 118 8.83 -10.18 2.40
C PHE A 118 9.84 -10.06 1.25
N SER A 119 9.34 -10.18 0.02
CA SER A 119 10.14 -10.02 -1.18
C SER A 119 9.40 -9.19 -2.22
N ASN A 120 10.15 -8.60 -3.17
CA ASN A 120 9.52 -8.09 -4.38
C ASN A 120 9.08 -9.26 -5.30
N PRO A 121 8.31 -9.01 -6.37
CA PRO A 121 7.85 -10.07 -7.30
C PRO A 121 8.98 -10.88 -7.96
N ASN A 122 10.21 -10.35 -7.97
CA ASN A 122 11.39 -11.04 -8.49
C ASN A 122 12.11 -11.89 -7.42
N GLY A 123 11.55 -12.00 -6.21
CA GLY A 123 12.11 -12.80 -5.13
C GLY A 123 13.21 -12.11 -4.31
N VAL A 124 13.53 -10.84 -4.58
CA VAL A 124 14.52 -10.09 -3.79
C VAL A 124 13.88 -9.63 -2.48
N SER A 125 14.51 -9.99 -1.37
CA SER A 125 14.02 -9.66 -0.03
C SER A 125 13.90 -8.14 0.18
N ILE A 126 12.80 -7.72 0.82
CA ILE A 126 12.59 -6.33 1.23
C ILE A 126 13.31 -6.12 2.56
N SER A 127 14.25 -5.19 2.54
CA SER A 127 15.02 -4.85 3.74
C SER A 127 14.18 -4.10 4.79
N SER A 128 14.70 -4.02 6.01
CA SER A 128 14.10 -3.22 7.09
C SER A 128 13.99 -1.72 6.78
N SER A 129 14.71 -1.23 5.76
CA SER A 129 14.56 0.15 5.27
C SER A 129 13.23 0.38 4.52
N GLY A 130 12.49 -0.71 4.20
CA GLY A 130 11.20 -0.65 3.55
C GLY A 130 11.25 -0.25 2.07
N MET A 131 10.07 -0.01 1.51
CA MET A 131 9.85 0.39 0.12
C MET A 131 9.54 1.88 0.04
N GLU A 132 10.25 2.60 -0.81
CA GLU A 132 9.94 4.01 -1.11
C GLU A 132 8.88 4.06 -2.21
N LEU A 133 7.83 4.86 -1.98
CA LEU A 133 6.76 5.12 -2.93
C LEU A 133 6.55 6.63 -3.11
N LEU A 134 6.48 7.05 -4.38
CA LEU A 134 6.05 8.39 -4.76
C LEU A 134 4.54 8.55 -4.54
N PRO A 135 4.00 9.78 -4.47
CA PRO A 135 2.56 10.02 -4.42
C PRO A 135 1.82 9.31 -5.55
N GLY A 136 0.81 8.50 -5.21
CA GLY A 136 0.04 7.70 -6.16
C GLY A 136 0.75 6.45 -6.69
N GLU A 137 2.00 6.21 -6.35
CA GLU A 137 2.75 5.04 -6.80
C GLU A 137 2.22 3.77 -6.14
N LYS A 138 2.22 2.68 -6.92
CA LYS A 138 1.86 1.33 -6.51
C LYS A 138 3.06 0.41 -6.64
N LYS A 139 3.25 -0.48 -5.65
CA LYS A 139 4.25 -1.54 -5.73
C LYS A 139 3.66 -2.85 -5.25
N GLN A 140 4.00 -3.92 -5.95
CA GLN A 140 3.67 -5.27 -5.53
C GLN A 140 4.80 -5.86 -4.69
N PHE A 141 4.43 -6.67 -3.72
CA PHE A 141 5.34 -7.45 -2.91
C PHE A 141 4.68 -8.75 -2.46
N ASP A 142 5.50 -9.72 -2.12
CA ASP A 142 5.07 -11.05 -1.71
C ASP A 142 5.43 -11.28 -0.24
N LEU A 143 4.50 -11.83 0.54
CA LEU A 143 4.80 -12.52 1.79
C LEU A 143 5.06 -13.98 1.46
N ARG A 144 6.19 -14.50 1.88
CA ARG A 144 6.56 -15.90 1.77
C ARG A 144 6.68 -16.51 3.15
N VAL A 145 6.04 -17.65 3.34
CA VAL A 145 6.03 -18.40 4.60
C VAL A 145 6.36 -19.84 4.32
N GLU A 146 7.35 -20.38 5.00
CA GLU A 146 7.69 -21.80 4.97
C GLU A 146 6.80 -22.55 5.97
N ILE A 147 6.08 -23.53 5.49
CA ILE A 147 5.26 -24.42 6.32
C ILE A 147 6.15 -25.58 6.76
N PRO A 148 6.38 -25.78 8.07
CA PRO A 148 7.20 -26.90 8.52
C PRO A 148 6.65 -28.26 8.08
N GLU A 149 7.54 -29.24 7.85
CA GLU A 149 7.19 -30.58 7.37
C GLU A 149 6.23 -31.36 8.30
N ASN A 150 6.26 -31.05 9.60
CA ASN A 150 5.46 -31.79 10.59
C ASN A 150 4.15 -31.07 10.98
N GLU A 151 3.74 -30.08 10.19
CA GLU A 151 2.48 -29.37 10.47
C GLU A 151 1.27 -30.14 9.98
N SER A 152 0.27 -30.23 10.84
CA SER A 152 -1.01 -30.86 10.51
C SER A 152 -1.98 -29.90 9.82
N GLN A 153 -3.01 -30.45 9.18
CA GLN A 153 -4.06 -29.67 8.54
C GLN A 153 -4.67 -28.63 9.51
N GLN A 154 -4.52 -27.37 9.20
CA GLN A 154 -5.10 -26.25 9.97
C GLN A 154 -5.20 -24.97 9.15
N ASN A 155 -5.88 -23.98 9.73
CA ASN A 155 -5.97 -22.62 9.19
C ASN A 155 -5.28 -21.67 10.17
N ILE A 156 -4.28 -20.92 9.68
CA ILE A 156 -3.53 -19.95 10.47
C ILE A 156 -3.86 -18.55 9.96
N GLN A 157 -4.41 -17.73 10.83
CA GLN A 157 -4.71 -16.35 10.50
C GLN A 157 -3.44 -15.48 10.63
N VAL A 158 -3.11 -14.76 9.58
CA VAL A 158 -1.97 -13.86 9.50
C VAL A 158 -2.47 -12.46 9.20
N ASN A 159 -1.96 -11.49 9.94
CA ASN A 159 -2.20 -10.08 9.68
C ASN A 159 -0.93 -9.47 9.09
N VAL A 160 -1.08 -8.77 7.98
CA VAL A 160 0.01 -8.02 7.35
C VAL A 160 -0.32 -6.54 7.42
N ASN A 161 0.57 -5.79 8.05
CA ASN A 161 0.49 -4.34 8.14
C ASN A 161 1.66 -3.71 7.38
N VAL A 162 1.41 -2.56 6.77
CA VAL A 162 2.45 -1.68 6.24
C VAL A 162 2.40 -0.38 7.00
N THR A 163 3.55 0.02 7.56
CA THR A 163 3.65 1.21 8.41
C THR A 163 4.66 2.17 7.80
N SER A 164 4.38 3.47 7.88
CA SER A 164 5.33 4.49 7.46
C SER A 164 6.55 4.52 8.39
N ASN A 165 7.75 4.53 7.80
CA ASN A 165 8.99 4.61 8.58
C ASN A 165 9.17 5.96 9.31
N ARG A 166 8.36 6.96 8.96
CA ARG A 166 8.43 8.29 9.55
C ARG A 166 7.32 8.59 10.55
N TYR A 167 6.13 8.02 10.33
CA TYR A 167 4.94 8.26 11.14
C TYR A 167 4.24 6.94 11.41
N SER A 168 4.31 6.48 12.65
CA SER A 168 3.78 5.18 13.08
C SER A 168 2.26 5.09 13.05
N ASP A 169 1.57 6.22 13.03
CA ASP A 169 0.11 6.34 12.91
C ASP A 169 -0.38 6.23 11.45
N VAL A 170 0.55 6.23 10.48
CA VAL A 170 0.25 6.05 9.06
C VAL A 170 0.51 4.58 8.71
N GLU A 171 -0.56 3.80 8.77
CA GLU A 171 -0.53 2.37 8.52
C GLU A 171 -1.75 1.89 7.73
N SER A 172 -1.63 0.72 7.13
CA SER A 172 -2.72 -0.02 6.50
C SER A 172 -2.47 -1.51 6.65
N GLY A 173 -3.51 -2.28 6.95
CA GLY A 173 -3.39 -3.71 7.19
C GLY A 173 -4.46 -4.52 6.50
N ILE A 174 -4.16 -5.79 6.26
CA ILE A 174 -5.08 -6.81 5.78
C ILE A 174 -4.87 -8.10 6.56
N SER A 175 -5.94 -8.87 6.70
CA SER A 175 -5.88 -10.22 7.27
C SER A 175 -5.94 -11.24 6.14
N THR A 176 -5.12 -12.28 6.24
CA THR A 176 -5.12 -13.43 5.33
C THR A 176 -5.06 -14.72 6.12
N VAL A 177 -5.37 -15.84 5.48
CA VAL A 177 -5.34 -17.16 6.10
C VAL A 177 -4.39 -18.04 5.33
N ILE A 178 -3.46 -18.67 6.02
CA ILE A 178 -2.68 -19.79 5.49
C ILE A 178 -3.46 -21.07 5.78
N LYS A 179 -3.89 -21.75 4.71
CA LYS A 179 -4.53 -23.07 4.80
C LYS A 179 -3.49 -24.15 4.60
N ILE A 180 -3.19 -24.89 5.65
CA ILE A 180 -2.36 -26.08 5.53
C ILE A 180 -3.24 -27.20 5.02
N LEU A 181 -2.89 -27.70 3.84
CA LEU A 181 -3.61 -28.77 3.19
C LEU A 181 -3.19 -30.13 3.81
N PRO A 182 -4.09 -31.10 3.84
CA PRO A 182 -3.75 -32.41 4.34
C PRO A 182 -2.72 -33.11 3.45
N ASP A 183 -1.74 -33.70 4.05
CA ASP A 183 -0.78 -34.53 3.35
C ASP A 183 -1.35 -35.93 3.08
N ARG A 184 -1.24 -36.39 1.83
CA ARG A 184 -1.75 -37.67 1.37
C ARG A 184 -0.62 -38.46 0.74
N LEU A 185 0.10 -39.21 1.57
CA LEU A 185 1.30 -39.93 1.18
C LEU A 185 1.09 -41.43 1.24
N PRO A 186 0.94 -42.11 0.08
CA PRO A 186 0.98 -43.56 0.04
C PRO A 186 2.44 -44.03 0.18
N ASN A 187 2.64 -45.01 1.03
CA ASN A 187 3.88 -45.76 1.13
C ASN A 187 3.65 -47.20 0.66
N ILE A 188 4.42 -47.67 -0.30
CA ILE A 188 4.34 -49.01 -0.81
C ILE A 188 5.49 -49.83 -0.18
N VAL A 189 5.11 -50.77 0.66
CA VAL A 189 6.05 -51.71 1.29
C VAL A 189 6.05 -53.03 0.51
N LEU A 190 7.18 -53.33 -0.09
CA LEU A 190 7.42 -54.60 -0.77
C LEU A 190 7.99 -55.62 0.23
N PRO A 191 7.65 -56.91 0.06
CA PRO A 191 8.21 -57.96 0.89
C PRO A 191 9.74 -58.09 0.68
N GLU A 192 10.46 -58.41 1.74
CA GLU A 192 11.93 -58.59 1.69
C GLU A 192 12.40 -59.78 0.85
N PHE A 193 11.48 -60.67 0.47
CA PHE A 193 11.82 -61.84 -0.32
C PHE A 193 11.46 -61.71 -1.80
N THR A 194 12.30 -62.20 -2.66
CA THR A 194 12.02 -62.29 -4.09
C THR A 194 11.25 -63.57 -4.37
N PRO A 195 9.96 -63.52 -4.78
CA PRO A 195 9.21 -64.74 -5.09
C PRO A 195 9.84 -65.45 -6.28
N ARG A 196 10.06 -66.73 -6.10
CA ARG A 196 10.54 -67.62 -7.18
C ARG A 196 9.36 -68.19 -7.93
N CYS A 197 9.30 -67.91 -9.21
CA CYS A 197 8.22 -68.37 -10.07
C CYS A 197 8.75 -69.40 -11.10
N THR A 198 7.96 -70.43 -11.36
CA THR A 198 8.26 -71.40 -12.44
C THR A 198 7.71 -70.82 -13.76
N PRO A 199 8.47 -70.86 -14.85
CA PRO A 199 7.98 -70.43 -16.15
C PRO A 199 6.63 -71.07 -16.52
N GLY A 200 5.67 -70.19 -16.94
CA GLY A 200 4.30 -70.63 -17.31
C GLY A 200 3.28 -70.61 -16.15
N ASN A 201 3.71 -70.32 -14.90
CA ASN A 201 2.80 -70.19 -13.76
C ASN A 201 2.60 -68.71 -13.34
N THR A 202 1.40 -68.46 -12.77
CA THR A 202 1.11 -67.18 -12.16
C THR A 202 1.77 -67.08 -10.79
N CYS A 203 2.43 -65.96 -10.51
CA CYS A 203 3.00 -65.64 -9.20
C CYS A 203 2.22 -64.53 -8.55
N SER A 204 1.96 -64.67 -7.26
CA SER A 204 1.37 -63.61 -6.43
C SER A 204 2.30 -63.35 -5.26
N PHE A 205 2.45 -62.07 -4.96
CA PHE A 205 3.18 -61.61 -3.79
C PHE A 205 2.40 -60.49 -3.08
N PRO A 206 2.42 -60.44 -1.77
CA PRO A 206 1.72 -59.41 -1.03
C PRO A 206 2.42 -58.07 -1.23
N VAL A 207 1.64 -57.01 -1.43
CA VAL A 207 2.09 -55.63 -1.39
C VAL A 207 1.28 -54.94 -0.32
N THR A 208 1.96 -54.28 0.60
CA THR A 208 1.28 -53.48 1.62
C THR A 208 1.29 -52.02 1.15
N VAL A 209 0.12 -51.39 1.16
CA VAL A 209 -0.01 -49.96 0.95
C VAL A 209 -0.37 -49.32 2.29
N GLU A 210 0.45 -48.42 2.76
CA GLU A 210 0.26 -47.68 4.00
C GLU A 210 -0.06 -46.24 3.67
N ASN A 211 -0.98 -45.64 4.42
CA ASN A 211 -1.17 -44.21 4.40
C ASN A 211 -0.30 -43.59 5.49
N ILE A 212 0.77 -42.97 5.11
CA ILE A 212 1.69 -42.26 6.03
C ILE A 212 1.42 -40.76 6.09
N GLY A 213 0.41 -40.25 5.36
CA GLY A 213 -0.07 -38.91 5.44
C GLY A 213 -1.01 -38.68 6.63
N ASP A 214 -1.39 -37.41 6.87
CA ASP A 214 -2.27 -37.00 7.98
C ASP A 214 -3.75 -37.00 7.63
N ALA A 215 -4.13 -37.31 6.39
CA ALA A 215 -5.51 -37.38 5.93
C ALA A 215 -5.90 -38.79 5.47
N THR A 216 -7.19 -39.13 5.68
CA THR A 216 -7.77 -40.36 5.14
C THR A 216 -7.77 -40.30 3.62
N ASP A 217 -7.30 -41.38 2.97
CA ASP A 217 -7.31 -41.51 1.52
C ASP A 217 -7.69 -42.93 1.08
N VAL A 218 -8.11 -43.06 -0.17
CA VAL A 218 -8.44 -44.34 -0.82
C VAL A 218 -7.47 -44.50 -1.99
N PHE A 219 -6.62 -45.49 -1.89
CA PHE A 219 -5.67 -45.83 -2.95
C PHE A 219 -6.30 -46.89 -3.87
N THR A 220 -6.35 -46.62 -5.16
CA THR A 220 -6.88 -47.51 -6.22
C THR A 220 -5.80 -47.92 -7.21
#